data_0278018d3dbb1f7c5a7b18273024bd51
#
_entry.id   0278018d3dbb1f7c5a7b18273024bd51
#
_cell.length_a   1.000
_cell.length_b   1.000
_cell.length_c   1.000
_cell.angle_alpha   90.00
_cell.angle_beta   90.00
_cell.angle_gamma   90.00
#
_symmetry.space_group_name_H-M   'P 1'
#
loop_
_entity.id
_entity.type
_entity.pdbx_description
1 polymer ?
#
loop_
_entity_poly.entity_id
_entity_poly.type
_entity_poly.pdbx_seq_one_letter_code
_entity_poly.pdbx_strand_id
1 'polypeptide(L)'
;MKYLRSLMQQSVTACKNQAKLIQQFTLSLLYLLIIHIVALLFFFLFRLVLFTSIDYQFPPDIQNNFLMQATAFIKGLWFDNVIACYILLLPLVILWITALCNYHSKWVFRFISIFFILFYSLSFIISAANIPYFSYFFKTINSS
;
A
#
# COMPACT_ATOMS: atom_id res chain seq x y z
N MET A 1 41.96 8.70 35.52
CA MET A 1 41.48 7.41 35.00
C MET A 1 39.96 7.20 35.07
N LYS A 2 39.26 7.59 36.15
CA LYS A 2 37.76 7.43 36.25
C LYS A 2 37.00 8.24 35.20
N TYR A 3 37.44 9.47 34.88
CA TYR A 3 36.79 10.35 33.92
C TYR A 3 36.80 9.80 32.45
N LEU A 4 37.95 9.28 32.02
CA LEU A 4 38.08 8.63 30.71
C LEU A 4 37.20 7.38 30.56
N ARG A 5 37.07 6.61 31.63
CA ARG A 5 36.20 5.41 31.66
C ARG A 5 34.72 5.79 31.56
N SER A 6 34.27 6.87 32.20
CA SER A 6 32.87 7.37 32.08
C SER A 6 32.57 7.89 30.68
N LEU A 7 33.48 8.61 30.02
CA LEU A 7 33.30 9.07 28.65
C LEU A 7 33.24 7.92 27.65
N MET A 8 34.11 6.92 27.79
CA MET A 8 34.04 5.72 26.96
C MET A 8 32.71 4.96 27.16
N GLN A 9 32.22 4.84 28.38
CA GLN A 9 30.97 4.16 28.69
C GLN A 9 29.75 4.92 28.13
N GLN A 10 29.77 6.25 28.16
CA GLN A 10 28.74 7.08 27.51
C GLN A 10 28.72 6.94 25.98
N SER A 11 29.89 6.93 25.34
CA SER A 11 29.97 6.76 23.89
C SER A 11 29.50 5.37 23.43
N VAL A 12 29.84 4.33 24.17
CA VAL A 12 29.39 2.95 23.88
C VAL A 12 27.88 2.81 24.06
N THR A 13 27.30 3.40 25.10
CA THR A 13 25.84 3.35 25.32
C THR A 13 25.09 4.18 24.25
N ALA A 14 25.60 5.33 23.85
CA ALA A 14 25.03 6.13 22.77
C ALA A 14 25.05 5.39 21.42
N CYS A 15 26.19 4.75 21.09
CA CYS A 15 26.32 3.95 19.88
C CYS A 15 25.34 2.76 19.86
N LYS A 16 25.20 2.06 21.00
CA LYS A 16 24.27 0.94 21.15
C LYS A 16 22.80 1.37 21.03
N ASN A 17 22.45 2.55 21.54
CA ASN A 17 21.11 3.10 21.41
C ASN A 17 20.82 3.50 19.96
N GLN A 18 21.75 4.11 19.26
CA GLN A 18 21.60 4.44 17.84
C GLN A 18 21.44 3.19 16.96
N ALA A 19 22.24 2.16 17.17
CA ALA A 19 22.11 0.90 16.44
C ALA A 19 20.72 0.26 16.66
N LYS A 20 20.19 0.29 17.88
CA LYS A 20 18.86 -0.22 18.19
C LYS A 20 17.76 0.59 17.51
N LEU A 21 17.88 1.91 17.42
CA LEU A 21 16.94 2.78 16.72
C LEU A 21 16.89 2.48 15.21
N ILE A 22 18.07 2.37 14.59
CA ILE A 22 18.18 2.04 13.16
C ILE A 22 17.54 0.69 12.89
N GLN A 23 17.81 -0.32 13.72
CA GLN A 23 17.22 -1.65 13.56
C GLN A 23 15.68 -1.60 13.67
N GLN A 24 15.14 -0.87 14.63
CA GLN A 24 13.69 -0.74 14.82
C GLN A 24 13.04 0.02 13.65
N PHE A 25 13.68 1.07 13.16
CA PHE A 25 13.21 1.81 11.99
C PHE A 25 13.19 0.94 10.74
N THR A 26 14.24 0.15 10.51
CA THR A 26 14.32 -0.79 9.38
C THR A 26 13.22 -1.84 9.46
N LEU A 27 12.96 -2.41 10.64
CA LEU A 27 11.86 -3.36 10.83
C LEU A 27 10.49 -2.73 10.56
N SER A 28 10.30 -1.48 10.93
CA SER A 28 9.05 -0.75 10.67
C SER A 28 8.85 -0.48 9.19
N LEU A 29 9.92 -0.11 8.47
CA LEU A 29 9.89 0.04 7.01
C LEU A 29 9.59 -1.29 6.30
N LEU A 30 10.21 -2.37 6.76
CA LEU A 30 9.94 -3.71 6.21
C LEU A 30 8.47 -4.11 6.41
N TYR A 31 7.91 -3.82 7.58
CA TYR A 31 6.49 -4.04 7.87
C TYR A 31 5.57 -3.26 6.92
N LEU A 32 5.85 -1.96 6.67
CA LEU A 32 5.12 -1.15 5.71
C LEU A 32 5.21 -1.72 4.29
N LEU A 33 6.40 -2.16 3.89
CA LEU A 33 6.63 -2.73 2.57
C LEU A 33 5.86 -4.04 2.37
N ILE A 34 5.82 -4.90 3.38
CA ILE A 34 5.04 -6.15 3.33
C ILE A 34 3.55 -5.83 3.18
N ILE A 35 3.00 -4.91 3.98
CA ILE A 35 1.60 -4.50 3.85
C ILE A 35 1.31 -3.97 2.46
N HIS A 36 2.21 -3.15 1.91
CA HIS A 36 2.06 -2.60 0.56
C HIS A 36 2.01 -3.69 -0.52
N ILE A 37 2.93 -4.65 -0.46
CA ILE A 37 2.95 -5.79 -1.41
C ILE A 37 1.66 -6.61 -1.29
N VAL A 38 1.20 -6.90 -0.08
CA VAL A 38 -0.05 -7.63 0.15
C VAL A 38 -1.25 -6.86 -0.43
N ALA A 39 -1.31 -5.55 -0.21
CA ALA A 39 -2.37 -4.71 -0.77
C ALA A 39 -2.37 -4.70 -2.30
N LEU A 40 -1.20 -4.59 -2.94
CA LEU A 40 -1.07 -4.66 -4.40
C LEU A 40 -1.52 -6.01 -4.95
N LEU A 41 -1.21 -7.11 -4.24
CA LEU A 41 -1.65 -8.44 -4.61
C LEU A 41 -3.19 -8.55 -4.56
N PHE A 42 -3.81 -7.99 -3.52
CA PHE A 42 -5.28 -7.92 -3.45
C PHE A 42 -5.88 -7.08 -4.58
N PHE A 43 -5.33 -5.91 -4.89
CA PHE A 43 -5.79 -5.10 -6.03
C PHE A 43 -5.66 -5.85 -7.35
N PHE A 44 -4.55 -6.55 -7.55
CA PHE A 44 -4.36 -7.41 -8.72
C PHE A 44 -5.45 -8.49 -8.83
N LEU A 45 -5.74 -9.21 -7.74
CA LEU A 45 -6.78 -10.23 -7.71
C LEU A 45 -8.16 -9.64 -8.00
N PHE A 46 -8.50 -8.52 -7.37
CA PHE A 46 -9.76 -7.82 -7.63
C PHE A 46 -9.92 -7.43 -9.10
N ARG A 47 -8.86 -6.91 -9.71
CA ARG A 47 -8.85 -6.52 -11.11
C ARG A 47 -8.98 -7.73 -12.04
N LEU A 48 -8.37 -8.84 -11.68
CA LEU A 48 -8.49 -10.09 -12.43
C LEU A 48 -9.93 -10.62 -12.39
N VAL A 49 -10.56 -10.62 -11.21
CA VAL A 49 -11.97 -10.98 -11.06
C VAL A 49 -12.88 -10.06 -11.87
N LEU A 50 -12.62 -8.75 -11.81
CA LEU A 50 -13.38 -7.76 -12.58
C LEU A 50 -13.24 -8.01 -14.08
N PHE A 51 -12.04 -8.24 -14.57
CA PHE A 51 -11.75 -8.52 -15.96
C PHE A 51 -12.51 -9.77 -16.45
N THR A 52 -12.43 -10.88 -15.71
CA THR A 52 -13.15 -12.13 -16.06
C THR A 52 -14.66 -12.00 -15.97
N SER A 53 -15.18 -11.13 -15.09
CA SER A 53 -16.63 -10.93 -14.93
C SER A 53 -17.24 -10.08 -16.04
N ILE A 54 -16.46 -9.24 -16.72
CA ILE A 54 -16.96 -8.30 -17.74
C ILE A 54 -16.62 -8.73 -19.16
N ASP A 55 -15.70 -9.68 -19.33
CA ASP A 55 -15.18 -10.10 -20.65
C ASP A 55 -16.30 -10.45 -21.65
N TYR A 56 -17.40 -11.07 -21.20
CA TYR A 56 -18.55 -11.41 -22.04
C TYR A 56 -19.40 -10.21 -22.48
N GLN A 57 -19.20 -9.02 -21.92
CA GLN A 57 -19.95 -7.81 -22.25
C GLN A 57 -19.21 -6.90 -23.25
N PHE A 58 -17.97 -7.20 -23.58
CA PHE A 58 -17.22 -6.42 -24.53
C PHE A 58 -17.71 -6.62 -25.97
N PRO A 59 -17.73 -5.56 -26.79
CA PRO A 59 -17.97 -5.70 -28.24
C PRO A 59 -16.95 -6.66 -28.87
N PRO A 60 -17.33 -7.40 -29.92
CA PRO A 60 -16.46 -8.41 -30.54
C PRO A 60 -15.12 -7.84 -31.04
N ASP A 61 -15.08 -6.57 -31.42
CA ASP A 61 -13.87 -5.87 -31.85
C ASP A 61 -12.85 -5.72 -30.71
N ILE A 62 -13.31 -5.58 -29.46
CA ILE A 62 -12.46 -5.46 -28.28
C ILE A 62 -12.13 -6.85 -27.73
N GLN A 63 -13.06 -7.78 -27.76
CA GLN A 63 -12.87 -9.17 -27.30
C GLN A 63 -11.76 -9.87 -28.08
N ASN A 64 -11.63 -9.60 -29.37
CA ASN A 64 -10.60 -10.20 -30.22
C ASN A 64 -9.25 -9.48 -30.17
N ASN A 65 -9.14 -8.34 -29.47
CA ASN A 65 -7.91 -7.56 -29.43
C ASN A 65 -7.20 -7.68 -28.08
N PHE A 66 -6.43 -8.77 -27.91
CA PHE A 66 -5.66 -9.06 -26.70
C PHE A 66 -4.73 -7.91 -26.26
N LEU A 67 -4.10 -7.21 -27.20
CA LEU A 67 -3.21 -6.09 -26.91
C LEU A 67 -3.96 -4.93 -26.24
N MET A 68 -5.17 -4.63 -26.71
CA MET A 68 -5.98 -3.57 -26.12
C MET A 68 -6.44 -3.90 -24.71
N GLN A 69 -6.87 -5.14 -24.50
CA GLN A 69 -7.27 -5.65 -23.19
C GLN A 69 -6.10 -5.66 -22.19
N ALA A 70 -4.94 -6.16 -22.61
CA ALA A 70 -3.73 -6.17 -21.78
C ALA A 70 -3.27 -4.76 -21.41
N THR A 71 -3.34 -3.82 -22.35
CA THR A 71 -2.98 -2.41 -22.09
C THR A 71 -3.93 -1.77 -21.09
N ALA A 72 -5.22 -2.02 -21.18
CA ALA A 72 -6.21 -1.51 -20.23
C ALA A 72 -5.98 -2.10 -18.84
N PHE A 73 -5.68 -3.40 -18.74
CA PHE A 73 -5.38 -4.08 -17.49
C PHE A 73 -4.13 -3.50 -16.82
N ILE A 74 -3.03 -3.31 -17.56
CA ILE A 74 -1.77 -2.76 -17.04
C ILE A 74 -1.95 -1.30 -16.58
N LYS A 75 -2.65 -0.47 -17.36
CA LYS A 75 -2.95 0.92 -16.97
C LYS A 75 -3.76 0.98 -15.68
N GLY A 76 -4.71 0.08 -15.54
CA GLY A 76 -5.49 0.00 -14.33
C GLY A 76 -4.67 -0.45 -13.12
N LEU A 77 -3.78 -1.43 -13.27
CA LEU A 77 -2.87 -1.86 -12.21
C LEU A 77 -1.93 -0.74 -11.78
N TRP A 78 -1.46 0.07 -12.73
CA TRP A 78 -0.66 1.24 -12.39
C TRP A 78 -1.44 2.25 -11.56
N PHE A 79 -2.70 2.51 -11.90
CA PHE A 79 -3.55 3.42 -11.13
C PHE A 79 -3.76 2.95 -9.70
N ASP A 80 -4.01 1.64 -9.51
CA ASP A 80 -4.15 1.03 -8.19
C ASP A 80 -2.85 1.16 -7.36
N ASN A 81 -1.69 1.00 -8.02
CA ASN A 81 -0.39 1.21 -7.36
C ASN A 81 -0.19 2.67 -6.92
N VAL A 82 -0.62 3.64 -7.73
CA VAL A 82 -0.55 5.06 -7.36
C VAL A 82 -1.40 5.34 -6.11
N ILE A 83 -2.62 4.84 -6.05
CA ILE A 83 -3.49 4.96 -4.87
C ILE A 83 -2.83 4.32 -3.64
N ALA A 84 -2.30 3.11 -3.78
CA ALA A 84 -1.61 2.40 -2.70
C ALA A 84 -0.38 3.19 -2.19
N CYS A 85 0.38 3.84 -3.08
CA CYS A 85 1.51 4.70 -2.70
C CYS A 85 1.05 5.93 -1.91
N TYR A 86 -0.06 6.57 -2.28
CA TYR A 86 -0.62 7.69 -1.51
C TYR A 86 -1.06 7.26 -0.12
N ILE A 87 -1.70 6.10 0.02
CA ILE A 87 -2.09 5.54 1.32
C ILE A 87 -0.85 5.26 2.18
N LEU A 88 0.23 4.80 1.58
CA LEU A 88 1.48 4.47 2.26
C LEU A 88 2.25 5.72 2.72
N LEU A 89 2.14 6.83 2.00
CA LEU A 89 2.91 8.06 2.24
C LEU A 89 2.66 8.61 3.65
N LEU A 90 1.43 8.65 4.12
CA LEU A 90 1.09 9.22 5.44
C LEU A 90 1.71 8.41 6.59
N PRO A 91 1.57 7.07 6.68
CA PRO A 91 2.25 6.26 7.68
C PRO A 91 3.77 6.36 7.63
N LEU A 92 4.34 6.47 6.42
CA LEU A 92 5.78 6.62 6.24
C LEU A 92 6.28 7.93 6.86
N VAL A 93 5.57 9.04 6.64
CA VAL A 93 5.89 10.34 7.24
C VAL A 93 5.78 10.27 8.77
N ILE A 94 4.74 9.65 9.31
CA ILE A 94 4.56 9.46 10.75
C ILE A 94 5.73 8.65 11.34
N LEU A 95 6.12 7.55 10.71
CA LEU A 95 7.27 6.75 11.15
C LEU A 95 8.57 7.55 11.10
N TRP A 96 8.75 8.37 10.08
CA TRP A 96 9.95 9.20 9.97
C TRP A 96 10.03 10.24 11.08
N ILE A 97 8.93 10.94 11.36
CA ILE A 97 8.85 11.92 12.47
C ILE A 97 9.08 11.22 13.82
N THR A 98 8.48 10.07 14.07
CA THR A 98 8.66 9.34 15.33
C THR A 98 10.08 8.83 15.51
N ALA A 99 10.75 8.45 14.41
CA ALA A 99 12.17 8.08 14.44
C ALA A 99 13.07 9.27 14.79
N LEU A 100 12.80 10.45 14.21
CA LEU A 100 13.56 11.68 14.51
C LEU A 100 13.35 12.13 15.96
N CYS A 101 12.14 12.02 16.48
CA CYS A 101 11.82 12.39 17.87
C CYS A 101 12.25 11.34 18.89
N ASN A 102 12.83 10.22 18.46
CA ASN A 102 13.21 9.09 19.33
C ASN A 102 12.04 8.57 20.18
N TYR A 103 10.81 8.78 19.70
CA TYR A 103 9.58 8.42 20.38
C TYR A 103 9.08 7.06 19.90
N HIS A 104 9.31 6.03 20.70
CA HIS A 104 8.91 4.67 20.38
C HIS A 104 7.69 4.26 21.20
N SER A 105 6.50 4.42 20.64
CA SER A 105 5.25 4.04 21.31
C SER A 105 4.51 2.97 20.52
N LYS A 106 4.03 1.94 21.25
CA LYS A 106 3.14 0.90 20.70
C LYS A 106 1.84 1.49 20.13
N TRP A 107 1.44 2.66 20.59
CA TRP A 107 0.26 3.38 20.10
C TRP A 107 0.42 3.87 18.67
N VAL A 108 1.62 4.29 18.26
CA VAL A 108 1.91 4.72 16.89
C VAL A 108 1.72 3.56 15.92
N PHE A 109 2.23 2.37 16.24
CA PHE A 109 2.04 1.18 15.40
C PHE A 109 0.58 0.76 15.30
N ARG A 110 -0.16 0.83 16.41
CA ARG A 110 -1.60 0.54 16.42
C ARG A 110 -2.37 1.53 15.55
N PHE A 111 -2.06 2.83 15.64
CA PHE A 111 -2.66 3.86 14.81
C PHE A 111 -2.39 3.62 13.32
N ILE A 112 -1.14 3.33 12.95
CA ILE A 112 -0.75 3.01 11.57
C ILE A 112 -1.50 1.79 11.05
N SER A 113 -1.63 0.73 11.86
CA SER A 113 -2.35 -0.49 11.46
C SER A 113 -3.85 -0.21 11.22
N ILE A 114 -4.49 0.54 12.12
CA ILE A 114 -5.91 0.94 11.97
C ILE A 114 -6.09 1.79 10.72
N PHE A 115 -5.18 2.74 10.48
CA PHE A 115 -5.18 3.60 9.30
C PHE A 115 -5.12 2.76 8.02
N PHE A 116 -4.20 1.79 7.93
CA PHE A 116 -4.10 0.91 6.78
C PHE A 116 -5.37 0.11 6.55
N ILE A 117 -5.90 -0.54 7.59
CA ILE A 117 -7.13 -1.33 7.49
C ILE A 117 -8.27 -0.47 6.95
N LEU A 118 -8.45 0.75 7.49
CA LEU A 118 -9.52 1.65 7.09
C LEU A 118 -9.38 2.11 5.64
N PHE A 119 -8.21 2.61 5.24
CA PHE A 119 -8.01 3.16 3.90
C PHE A 119 -7.97 2.09 2.81
N TYR A 120 -7.34 0.94 3.06
CA TYR A 120 -7.36 -0.15 2.10
C TYR A 120 -8.76 -0.78 1.99
N SER A 121 -9.50 -0.93 3.10
CA SER A 121 -10.90 -1.38 3.07
C SER A 121 -11.76 -0.43 2.23
N LEU A 122 -11.61 0.89 2.42
CA LEU A 122 -12.33 1.89 1.62
C LEU A 122 -11.97 1.78 0.13
N SER A 123 -10.69 1.63 -0.19
CA SER A 123 -10.22 1.44 -1.58
C SER A 123 -10.79 0.17 -2.21
N PHE A 124 -10.87 -0.92 -1.46
CA PHE A 124 -11.49 -2.16 -1.93
C PHE A 124 -12.98 -2.01 -2.19
N ILE A 125 -13.72 -1.32 -1.30
CA ILE A 125 -15.15 -1.03 -1.49
C ILE A 125 -15.36 -0.21 -2.76
N ILE A 126 -14.56 0.83 -2.99
CA ILE A 126 -14.65 1.66 -4.20
C ILE A 126 -14.32 0.82 -5.45
N SER A 127 -13.29 -0.01 -5.39
CA SER A 127 -12.92 -0.91 -6.49
C SER A 127 -14.03 -1.92 -6.80
N ALA A 128 -14.65 -2.50 -5.76
CA ALA A 128 -15.77 -3.43 -5.92
C ALA A 128 -17.03 -2.75 -6.48
N ALA A 129 -17.33 -1.51 -6.08
CA ALA A 129 -18.46 -0.74 -6.58
C ALA A 129 -18.34 -0.41 -8.08
N ASN A 130 -17.12 -0.35 -8.61
CA ASN A 130 -16.91 -0.14 -10.05
C ASN A 130 -17.42 -1.31 -10.91
N ILE A 131 -17.46 -2.54 -10.37
CA ILE A 131 -17.91 -3.73 -11.11
C ILE A 131 -19.37 -3.57 -11.59
N PRO A 132 -20.38 -3.37 -10.71
CA PRO A 132 -21.78 -3.23 -11.13
C PRO A 132 -21.99 -1.93 -11.93
N TYR A 133 -21.24 -0.86 -11.64
CA TYR A 133 -21.35 0.41 -12.36
C TYR A 133 -21.00 0.24 -13.84
N PHE A 134 -19.85 -0.36 -14.15
CA PHE A 134 -19.46 -0.62 -15.54
C PHE A 134 -20.41 -1.59 -16.23
N SER A 135 -20.84 -2.66 -15.56
CA SER A 135 -21.80 -3.62 -16.10
C SER A 135 -23.14 -2.97 -16.49
N TYR A 136 -23.63 -2.06 -15.66
CA TYR A 136 -24.88 -1.33 -15.93
C TYR A 136 -24.73 -0.33 -17.09
N PHE A 137 -23.65 0.43 -17.13
CA PHE A 137 -23.42 1.46 -18.15
C PHE A 137 -23.22 0.86 -19.54
N PHE A 138 -22.41 -0.19 -19.66
CA PHE A 138 -22.18 -0.87 -20.95
C PHE A 138 -23.46 -1.52 -21.49
N LYS A 139 -24.29 -2.07 -20.62
CA LYS A 139 -25.59 -2.65 -21.03
C LYS A 139 -26.54 -1.59 -21.58
N THR A 140 -26.55 -0.39 -20.99
CA THR A 140 -27.43 0.71 -21.41
C THR A 140 -26.98 1.31 -22.75
N ILE A 141 -25.68 1.42 -23.02
CA ILE A 141 -25.11 1.95 -24.28
C ILE A 141 -25.34 0.96 -25.45
N ASN A 142 -25.29 -0.35 -25.19
CA ASN A 142 -25.49 -1.38 -26.24
C ASN A 142 -26.97 -1.68 -26.54
N SER A 143 -27.92 -1.18 -25.74
CA SER A 143 -29.36 -1.45 -25.95
C SER A 143 -30.09 -0.32 -26.70
N SER A 144 -29.39 0.72 -27.11
CA SER A 144 -29.88 1.82 -27.96
C SER A 144 -29.34 1.72 -29.38
#